data_e90b8f9f3ea03f9559fe712658459db8
#
_entry.id   e90b8f9f3ea03f9559fe712658459db8
#
_cell.length_a   1.000
_cell.length_b   1.000
_cell.length_c   1.000
_cell.angle_alpha   90.00
_cell.angle_beta   90.00
_cell.angle_gamma   90.00
#
_symmetry.space_group_name_H-M   'P 1'
#
loop_
_entity.id
_entity.type
_entity.pdbx_description
1 polymer ?
#
loop_
_entity_poly.entity_id
_entity_poly.type
_entity_poly.pdbx_seq_one_letter_code
_entity_poly.pdbx_strand_id
1 'polypeptide(L)'
;MPDETWYELAGSETGKPETIQNYAVTYYRPSEPKQPVKWTDNQGNSGEIDYLKQFHRQDYYYPLWVEEDSYTLTGTCLKARNYDASGNGSYWVNVEYDWGYVDNFSPTDRLTNDNNAGAGVNANHFKISNAIDEKGNPVNLKYIDFIKVQVGVNAKSGWLGEVSTEVFGFFDYSMMQAD
;
A
#
# COMPACT_ATOMS: atom_id res chain seq x y z
N MET A 1 -1.04 27.30 6.50
CA MET A 1 -0.46 26.24 5.64
C MET A 1 -0.34 24.99 6.48
N PRO A 2 -0.51 23.78 5.92
CA PRO A 2 -0.26 22.54 6.64
C PRO A 2 1.18 22.55 7.18
N ASP A 3 1.40 21.91 8.31
CA ASP A 3 2.75 21.79 8.91
C ASP A 3 3.61 20.71 8.25
N GLU A 4 3.05 20.07 7.19
CA GLU A 4 3.68 18.98 6.40
C GLU A 4 4.01 17.73 7.25
N THR A 5 3.42 17.60 8.42
CA THR A 5 3.59 16.42 9.25
C THR A 5 2.66 15.30 8.76
N TRP A 6 3.24 14.16 8.46
CA TRP A 6 2.51 12.96 8.06
C TRP A 6 2.30 12.05 9.27
N TYR A 7 1.08 11.57 9.42
CA TYR A 7 0.72 10.58 10.43
C TYR A 7 0.20 9.32 9.74
N GLU A 8 0.60 8.17 10.24
CA GLU A 8 0.05 6.91 9.78
C GLU A 8 -1.32 6.68 10.42
N LEU A 9 -2.25 6.10 9.70
CA LEU A 9 -3.48 5.57 10.29
C LEU A 9 -3.24 4.11 10.70
N ALA A 10 -3.38 3.83 11.99
CA ALA A 10 -3.25 2.48 12.50
C ALA A 10 -4.28 1.54 11.85
N GLY A 11 -3.84 0.32 11.57
CA GLY A 11 -4.65 -0.78 11.08
C GLY A 11 -4.48 -2.04 11.95
N SER A 12 -5.10 -3.13 11.55
CA SER A 12 -5.10 -4.40 12.29
C SER A 12 -3.72 -5.03 12.47
N GLU A 13 -2.74 -4.61 11.67
CA GLU A 13 -1.37 -5.11 11.76
C GLU A 13 -0.44 -4.22 12.59
N THR A 14 -0.92 -3.05 13.02
CA THR A 14 -0.12 -2.12 13.83
C THR A 14 0.30 -2.75 15.15
N GLY A 15 1.59 -2.70 15.44
CA GLY A 15 2.17 -3.26 16.66
C GLY A 15 2.35 -4.78 16.68
N LYS A 16 2.03 -5.49 15.59
CA LYS A 16 2.33 -6.92 15.49
C LYS A 16 3.84 -7.14 15.29
N PRO A 17 4.40 -8.25 15.82
CA PRO A 17 5.84 -8.53 15.73
C PRO A 17 6.37 -8.64 14.31
N GLU A 18 5.53 -9.05 13.35
CA GLU A 18 5.87 -9.20 11.94
C GLU A 18 5.74 -7.90 11.13
N THR A 19 5.23 -6.83 11.74
CA THR A 19 5.10 -5.52 11.11
C THR A 19 6.35 -4.69 11.38
N ILE A 20 7.00 -4.23 10.32
CA ILE A 20 8.24 -3.46 10.40
C ILE A 20 7.89 -1.98 10.32
N GLN A 21 8.00 -1.27 11.43
CA GLN A 21 7.88 0.17 11.46
C GLN A 21 9.18 0.83 10.96
N ASN A 22 9.07 2.04 10.42
CA ASN A 22 10.20 2.77 9.85
C ASN A 22 10.97 1.95 8.80
N TYR A 23 10.24 1.11 8.06
CA TYR A 23 10.80 0.42 6.90
C TYR A 23 11.19 1.44 5.83
N ALA A 24 12.36 1.25 5.24
CA ALA A 24 12.83 2.08 4.14
C ALA A 24 13.32 1.19 3.01
N VAL A 25 12.80 1.41 1.81
CA VAL A 25 13.23 0.72 0.60
C VAL A 25 13.73 1.73 -0.43
N THR A 26 14.93 1.53 -0.93
CA THR A 26 15.57 2.38 -1.93
C THR A 26 15.58 1.67 -3.28
N TYR A 27 15.01 2.33 -4.28
CA TYR A 27 14.97 1.88 -5.67
C TYR A 27 16.05 2.60 -6.47
N TYR A 28 16.68 1.89 -7.40
CA TYR A 28 17.78 2.41 -8.22
C TYR A 28 17.34 2.50 -9.68
N ARG A 29 17.62 3.65 -10.31
CA ARG A 29 17.33 3.89 -11.73
C ARG A 29 18.14 2.91 -12.59
N PRO A 30 17.50 2.13 -13.47
CA PRO A 30 18.24 1.33 -14.46
C PRO A 30 18.90 2.25 -15.48
N SER A 31 20.10 1.86 -15.97
CA SER A 31 20.87 2.62 -16.95
C SER A 31 20.22 2.63 -18.34
N GLU A 32 19.41 1.64 -18.64
CA GLU A 32 18.77 1.44 -19.94
C GLU A 32 17.28 1.14 -19.79
N PRO A 33 16.48 1.42 -20.84
CA PRO A 33 15.08 1.00 -20.89
C PRO A 33 14.91 -0.52 -20.77
N LYS A 34 13.78 -0.97 -20.29
CA LYS A 34 13.39 -2.40 -20.26
C LYS A 34 14.30 -3.25 -19.38
N GLN A 35 14.89 -2.64 -18.38
CA GLN A 35 15.71 -3.30 -17.38
C GLN A 35 14.92 -3.43 -16.06
N PRO A 36 15.20 -4.46 -15.24
CA PRO A 36 14.68 -4.55 -13.89
C PRO A 36 15.08 -3.34 -13.04
N VAL A 37 14.22 -2.96 -12.10
CA VAL A 37 14.54 -1.94 -11.09
C VAL A 37 15.06 -2.64 -9.84
N LYS A 38 16.34 -2.45 -9.54
CA LYS A 38 16.96 -2.98 -8.32
C LYS A 38 16.52 -2.18 -7.10
N TRP A 39 16.47 -2.84 -5.97
CA TRP A 39 16.18 -2.20 -4.69
C TRP A 39 17.00 -2.80 -3.55
N THR A 40 17.18 -2.02 -2.49
CA THR A 40 17.72 -2.44 -1.20
C THR A 40 16.82 -1.89 -0.10
N ASP A 41 16.80 -2.53 1.08
CA ASP A 41 16.05 -2.05 2.23
C ASP A 41 16.92 -1.84 3.47
N ASN A 42 16.36 -1.19 4.49
CA ASN A 42 17.03 -0.96 5.75
C ASN A 42 17.05 -2.20 6.67
N GLN A 43 16.56 -3.34 6.20
CA GLN A 43 16.66 -4.64 6.88
C GLN A 43 17.84 -5.47 6.34
N GLY A 44 18.58 -4.96 5.36
CA GLY A 44 19.71 -5.64 4.72
C GLY A 44 19.31 -6.56 3.58
N ASN A 45 18.05 -6.49 3.11
CA ASN A 45 17.61 -7.24 1.95
C ASN A 45 17.83 -6.45 0.67
N SER A 46 17.87 -7.18 -0.44
CA SER A 46 17.94 -6.62 -1.79
C SER A 46 17.15 -7.50 -2.77
N GLY A 47 16.75 -6.90 -3.87
CA GLY A 47 16.05 -7.62 -4.92
C GLY A 47 15.86 -6.76 -6.16
N GLU A 48 14.92 -7.18 -7.01
CA GLU A 48 14.59 -6.44 -8.21
C GLU A 48 13.10 -6.56 -8.54
N ILE A 49 12.57 -5.53 -9.18
CA ILE A 49 11.28 -5.54 -9.86
C ILE A 49 11.58 -5.96 -11.30
N ASP A 50 11.13 -7.16 -11.67
CA ASP A 50 11.37 -7.74 -12.98
C ASP A 50 10.70 -6.91 -14.09
N TYR A 51 11.35 -6.80 -15.24
CA TYR A 51 10.74 -6.23 -16.42
C TYR A 51 9.81 -7.26 -17.09
N LEU A 52 8.50 -7.06 -16.97
CA LEU A 52 7.46 -8.00 -17.45
C LEU A 52 6.65 -7.37 -18.59
N LYS A 53 7.25 -7.29 -19.77
CA LYS A 53 6.67 -6.65 -20.96
C LYS A 53 5.25 -7.14 -21.31
N GLN A 54 4.91 -8.39 -21.03
CA GLN A 54 3.60 -8.97 -21.34
C GLN A 54 2.46 -8.34 -20.52
N PHE A 55 2.77 -7.78 -19.35
CA PHE A 55 1.79 -7.18 -18.43
C PHE A 55 1.91 -5.67 -18.37
N HIS A 56 3.13 -5.17 -18.30
CA HIS A 56 3.45 -3.76 -18.13
C HIS A 56 4.31 -3.29 -19.30
N ARG A 57 3.71 -2.53 -20.20
CA ARG A 57 4.32 -2.18 -21.50
C ARG A 57 5.18 -0.93 -21.51
N GLN A 58 5.21 -0.17 -20.40
CA GLN A 58 6.09 0.98 -20.26
C GLN A 58 7.56 0.55 -20.26
N ASP A 59 8.40 1.36 -20.87
CA ASP A 59 9.83 1.06 -21.03
C ASP A 59 10.63 1.21 -19.70
N TYR A 60 10.10 1.98 -18.75
CA TYR A 60 10.69 2.18 -17.44
C TYR A 60 9.68 1.94 -16.34
N TYR A 61 10.05 1.16 -15.31
CA TYR A 61 9.27 1.00 -14.07
C TYR A 61 9.78 1.93 -12.97
N TYR A 62 10.98 2.50 -13.12
CA TYR A 62 11.43 3.60 -12.29
C TYR A 62 10.69 4.88 -12.70
N PRO A 63 10.16 5.67 -11.74
CA PRO A 63 9.37 6.85 -12.07
C PRO A 63 10.16 7.88 -12.87
N LEU A 64 9.65 8.27 -14.04
CA LEU A 64 10.36 9.22 -14.94
C LEU A 64 10.42 10.64 -14.39
N TRP A 65 9.54 11.00 -13.44
CA TRP A 65 9.52 12.31 -12.80
C TRP A 65 10.51 12.45 -11.64
N VAL A 66 11.11 11.35 -11.18
CA VAL A 66 12.23 11.38 -10.23
C VAL A 66 13.50 11.66 -11.02
N GLU A 67 14.23 12.72 -10.71
CA GLU A 67 15.47 13.13 -11.43
C GLU A 67 16.69 12.40 -10.90
N GLU A 68 16.68 11.99 -9.64
CA GLU A 68 17.78 11.30 -8.96
C GLU A 68 17.94 9.86 -9.46
N ASP A 69 19.17 9.31 -9.32
CA ASP A 69 19.48 7.91 -9.69
C ASP A 69 18.89 6.88 -8.71
N SER A 70 18.40 7.33 -7.58
CA SER A 70 17.69 6.50 -6.61
C SER A 70 16.67 7.32 -5.83
N TYR A 71 15.62 6.66 -5.35
CA TYR A 71 14.70 7.26 -4.39
C TYR A 71 14.31 6.26 -3.33
N THR A 72 13.97 6.77 -2.14
CA THR A 72 13.62 5.94 -0.99
C THR A 72 12.17 6.20 -0.60
N LEU A 73 11.40 5.12 -0.45
CA LEU A 73 10.10 5.15 0.19
C LEU A 73 10.25 4.70 1.64
N THR A 74 9.59 5.42 2.54
CA THR A 74 9.56 5.11 3.97
C THR A 74 8.13 4.93 4.44
N GLY A 75 7.93 4.08 5.45
CA GLY A 75 6.62 3.81 6.03
C GLY A 75 6.62 2.54 6.86
N THR A 76 5.46 1.95 7.02
CA THR A 76 5.29 0.66 7.70
C THR A 76 5.22 -0.45 6.65
N CYS A 77 6.02 -1.50 6.81
CA CYS A 77 5.96 -2.69 5.97
C CYS A 77 5.21 -3.80 6.68
N LEU A 78 4.12 -4.23 6.07
CA LEU A 78 3.28 -5.33 6.54
C LEU A 78 3.85 -6.67 6.07
N LYS A 79 3.58 -7.73 6.81
CA LYS A 79 3.79 -9.07 6.33
C LYS A 79 2.86 -9.36 5.17
N ALA A 80 3.41 -9.65 4.00
CA ALA A 80 2.62 -10.05 2.84
C ALA A 80 1.83 -11.34 3.12
N ARG A 81 0.59 -11.39 2.65
CA ARG A 81 -0.33 -12.51 2.84
C ARG A 81 -0.69 -13.21 1.53
N ASN A 82 0.02 -12.87 0.45
CA ASN A 82 -0.12 -13.57 -0.81
C ASN A 82 0.60 -14.92 -0.78
N TYR A 83 -0.01 -15.93 -1.38
CA TYR A 83 0.58 -17.26 -1.48
C TYR A 83 0.12 -17.97 -2.76
N ASP A 84 0.94 -18.89 -3.23
CA ASP A 84 0.60 -19.77 -4.35
C ASP A 84 -0.27 -20.94 -3.87
N ALA A 85 -1.58 -20.85 -4.15
CA ALA A 85 -2.53 -21.91 -3.79
C ALA A 85 -2.42 -23.16 -4.69
N SER A 86 -1.80 -23.03 -5.86
CA SER A 86 -1.59 -24.15 -6.79
C SER A 86 -0.32 -24.97 -6.51
N GLY A 87 0.65 -24.38 -5.79
CA GLY A 87 1.97 -24.96 -5.52
C GLY A 87 2.89 -25.03 -6.76
N ASN A 88 2.46 -24.49 -7.90
CA ASN A 88 3.22 -24.47 -9.15
C ASN A 88 3.28 -23.08 -9.82
N GLY A 89 2.88 -22.04 -9.11
CA GLY A 89 2.93 -20.66 -9.58
C GLY A 89 1.75 -20.21 -10.48
N SER A 90 0.76 -21.09 -10.72
CA SER A 90 -0.34 -20.78 -11.66
C SER A 90 -1.54 -20.12 -11.02
N TYR A 91 -1.72 -20.19 -9.71
CA TYR A 91 -2.84 -19.60 -9.00
C TYR A 91 -2.42 -18.99 -7.67
N TRP A 92 -2.48 -17.68 -7.59
CA TRP A 92 -2.11 -16.91 -6.42
C TRP A 92 -3.32 -16.32 -5.72
N VAL A 93 -3.26 -16.29 -4.41
CA VAL A 93 -4.32 -15.73 -3.55
C VAL A 93 -3.70 -14.61 -2.72
N ASN A 94 -4.37 -13.46 -2.70
CA ASN A 94 -4.10 -12.38 -1.76
C ASN A 94 -5.13 -12.48 -0.64
N VAL A 95 -4.66 -12.63 0.59
CA VAL A 95 -5.53 -12.67 1.77
C VAL A 95 -5.62 -11.28 2.36
N GLU A 96 -6.85 -10.83 2.58
CA GLU A 96 -7.14 -9.54 3.18
C GLU A 96 -6.60 -9.41 4.61
N TYR A 97 -6.31 -8.18 5.01
CA TYR A 97 -6.09 -7.78 6.39
C TYR A 97 -7.45 -7.53 7.07
N ASP A 98 -7.47 -7.50 8.40
CA ASP A 98 -8.74 -7.38 9.11
C ASP A 98 -9.39 -6.00 8.92
N TRP A 99 -8.64 -4.90 9.16
CA TRP A 99 -9.13 -3.53 8.97
C TRP A 99 -7.98 -2.52 8.83
N GLY A 100 -8.30 -1.32 8.28
CA GLY A 100 -7.41 -0.16 8.24
C GLY A 100 -6.52 -0.09 7.00
N TYR A 101 -6.86 -0.81 5.93
CA TYR A 101 -6.06 -0.83 4.70
C TYR A 101 -6.91 -0.54 3.47
N VAL A 102 -6.30 0.18 2.53
CA VAL A 102 -6.90 0.50 1.23
C VAL A 102 -6.90 -0.74 0.34
N ASP A 103 -7.92 -0.87 -0.50
CA ASP A 103 -8.10 -2.00 -1.41
C ASP A 103 -8.18 -3.35 -0.67
N ASN A 104 -8.77 -3.30 0.53
CA ASN A 104 -8.92 -4.43 1.42
C ASN A 104 -10.36 -4.95 1.37
N PHE A 105 -10.52 -6.25 1.13
CA PHE A 105 -11.82 -6.88 0.96
C PHE A 105 -12.41 -7.45 2.25
N SER A 106 -11.78 -7.18 3.39
CA SER A 106 -12.28 -7.64 4.68
C SER A 106 -13.69 -7.13 4.98
N PRO A 107 -14.61 -7.98 5.43
CA PRO A 107 -15.97 -7.59 5.78
C PRO A 107 -16.02 -6.63 6.98
N THR A 108 -14.98 -6.56 7.80
CA THR A 108 -14.90 -5.68 8.97
C THR A 108 -14.47 -4.25 8.61
N ASP A 109 -13.96 -4.05 7.41
CA ASP A 109 -13.36 -2.78 6.97
C ASP A 109 -14.19 -2.04 5.92
N ARG A 110 -15.36 -2.54 5.58
CA ARG A 110 -16.24 -1.96 4.58
C ARG A 110 -17.37 -1.15 5.23
N LEU A 111 -17.66 0.02 4.65
CA LEU A 111 -18.75 0.89 5.07
C LEU A 111 -20.13 0.24 4.91
N THR A 112 -20.27 -0.62 3.93
CA THR A 112 -21.52 -1.33 3.65
C THR A 112 -21.26 -2.82 3.70
N ASN A 113 -21.87 -3.51 4.65
CA ASN A 113 -21.97 -4.98 4.66
C ASN A 113 -22.99 -5.48 3.61
N ASP A 114 -23.30 -4.66 2.62
CA ASP A 114 -24.28 -5.02 1.62
C ASP A 114 -23.63 -5.94 0.59
N ASN A 115 -23.83 -7.23 0.77
CA ASN A 115 -23.48 -8.26 -0.21
C ASN A 115 -24.27 -8.11 -1.52
N ASN A 116 -25.23 -7.18 -1.59
CA ASN A 116 -25.92 -6.77 -2.79
C ASN A 116 -25.09 -5.75 -3.57
N ALA A 117 -23.95 -6.18 -4.05
CA ALA A 117 -22.99 -5.42 -4.85
C ALA A 117 -23.54 -4.91 -6.20
N GLY A 118 -24.84 -4.76 -6.34
CA GLY A 118 -25.47 -4.22 -7.54
C GLY A 118 -25.47 -2.69 -7.63
N ALA A 119 -25.24 -1.98 -6.54
CA ALA A 119 -25.30 -0.51 -6.53
C ALA A 119 -24.48 0.17 -5.42
N GLY A 120 -23.75 -0.55 -4.60
CA GLY A 120 -23.00 0.03 -3.48
C GLY A 120 -21.54 0.22 -3.83
N VAL A 121 -21.00 1.41 -3.56
CA VAL A 121 -19.57 1.66 -3.56
C VAL A 121 -18.99 0.83 -2.40
N ASN A 122 -18.23 -0.22 -2.72
CA ASN A 122 -17.45 -0.94 -1.73
C ASN A 122 -16.25 -0.05 -1.34
N ALA A 123 -16.43 0.74 -0.29
CA ALA A 123 -15.39 1.62 0.21
C ALA A 123 -14.80 1.07 1.51
N ASN A 124 -13.48 1.06 1.63
CA ASN A 124 -12.83 0.94 2.91
C ASN A 124 -13.04 2.25 3.68
N HIS A 125 -13.25 2.17 4.98
CA HIS A 125 -13.43 3.37 5.76
C HIS A 125 -12.31 3.56 6.78
N PHE A 126 -11.94 4.81 6.95
CA PHE A 126 -10.86 5.22 7.83
C PHE A 126 -11.35 6.28 8.81
N LYS A 127 -10.78 6.25 10.01
CA LYS A 127 -11.02 7.28 11.02
C LYS A 127 -9.73 8.03 11.28
N ILE A 128 -9.74 9.36 11.17
CA ILE A 128 -8.56 10.18 11.51
C ILE A 128 -8.15 10.04 12.99
N SER A 129 -9.08 9.60 13.86
CA SER A 129 -8.77 9.26 15.25
C SER A 129 -7.88 8.03 15.42
N ASN A 130 -7.63 7.26 14.35
CA ASN A 130 -6.67 6.15 14.35
C ASN A 130 -5.25 6.60 14.01
N ALA A 131 -5.00 7.92 13.90
CA ALA A 131 -3.68 8.46 13.63
C ALA A 131 -2.69 8.13 14.74
N ILE A 132 -1.48 7.74 14.35
CA ILE A 132 -0.36 7.43 15.24
C ILE A 132 0.89 8.20 14.81
N ASP A 133 1.75 8.50 15.77
CA ASP A 133 3.07 9.06 15.52
C ASP A 133 4.09 7.98 15.13
N GLU A 134 5.32 8.38 14.84
CA GLU A 134 6.43 7.49 14.47
C GLU A 134 6.77 6.43 15.54
N LYS A 135 6.30 6.64 16.77
CA LYS A 135 6.50 5.71 17.90
C LYS A 135 5.29 4.82 18.13
N GLY A 136 4.24 4.96 17.30
CA GLY A 136 2.98 4.23 17.44
C GLY A 136 2.05 4.79 18.51
N ASN A 137 2.29 5.99 19.04
CA ASN A 137 1.39 6.59 20.02
C ASN A 137 0.20 7.27 19.31
N PRO A 138 -1.01 7.19 19.88
CA PRO A 138 -2.18 7.85 19.30
C PRO A 138 -2.02 9.38 19.21
N VAL A 139 -2.44 9.95 18.09
CA VAL A 139 -2.45 11.39 17.84
C VAL A 139 -3.88 11.86 17.63
N ASN A 140 -4.27 12.93 18.32
CA ASN A 140 -5.60 13.49 18.19
C ASN A 140 -5.63 14.56 17.10
N LEU A 141 -5.91 14.15 15.85
CA LEU A 141 -6.10 15.05 14.73
C LEU A 141 -7.53 15.59 14.71
N LYS A 142 -7.68 16.89 14.49
CA LYS A 142 -8.98 17.53 14.33
C LYS A 142 -9.44 17.55 12.87
N TYR A 143 -8.51 17.55 11.95
CA TYR A 143 -8.71 17.58 10.49
C TYR A 143 -7.46 17.06 9.81
N ILE A 144 -7.57 16.82 8.51
CA ILE A 144 -6.46 16.46 7.61
C ILE A 144 -6.54 17.35 6.37
N ASP A 145 -5.41 17.66 5.77
CA ASP A 145 -5.30 18.43 4.52
C ASP A 145 -5.01 17.52 3.32
N PHE A 146 -4.28 16.44 3.54
CA PHE A 146 -3.83 15.55 2.48
C PHE A 146 -3.97 14.08 2.91
N ILE A 147 -4.16 13.22 1.91
CA ILE A 147 -4.17 11.77 2.05
C ILE A 147 -3.05 11.22 1.16
N LYS A 148 -2.20 10.37 1.74
CA LYS A 148 -1.18 9.61 1.02
C LYS A 148 -1.49 8.13 1.12
N VAL A 149 -1.52 7.45 -0.01
CA VAL A 149 -1.61 6.00 -0.10
C VAL A 149 -0.34 5.46 -0.72
N GLN A 150 0.18 4.39 -0.16
CA GLN A 150 1.32 3.66 -0.73
C GLN A 150 1.14 2.16 -0.46
N VAL A 151 1.73 1.32 -1.32
CA VAL A 151 1.75 -0.12 -1.10
C VAL A 151 2.50 -0.41 0.20
N GLY A 152 1.84 -1.13 1.10
CA GLY A 152 2.37 -1.44 2.44
C GLY A 152 3.12 -2.78 2.52
N VAL A 153 3.39 -3.46 1.40
CA VAL A 153 4.11 -4.74 1.36
C VAL A 153 5.24 -4.68 0.33
N ASN A 154 6.33 -5.40 0.61
CA ASN A 154 7.40 -5.60 -0.37
C ASN A 154 7.40 -7.08 -0.78
N ALA A 155 6.52 -7.44 -1.70
CA ALA A 155 6.32 -8.81 -2.14
C ALA A 155 5.91 -8.88 -3.62
N LYS A 156 6.17 -10.05 -4.23
CA LYS A 156 5.70 -10.39 -5.57
C LYS A 156 4.49 -11.33 -5.46
N SER A 157 3.53 -11.18 -6.36
CA SER A 157 2.41 -12.11 -6.52
C SER A 157 2.49 -12.76 -7.89
N GLY A 158 2.88 -14.03 -7.88
CA GLY A 158 2.93 -14.87 -9.06
C GLY A 158 3.77 -14.35 -10.21
N TRP A 159 3.37 -14.77 -11.39
CA TRP A 159 3.95 -14.39 -12.67
C TRP A 159 3.56 -12.96 -13.11
N LEU A 160 2.52 -12.37 -12.53
CA LEU A 160 2.17 -10.96 -12.70
C LEU A 160 3.22 -10.03 -12.06
N GLY A 161 3.89 -10.50 -10.99
CA GLY A 161 5.04 -9.85 -10.41
C GLY A 161 4.74 -8.71 -9.45
N GLU A 162 3.48 -8.34 -9.27
CA GLU A 162 3.10 -7.20 -8.44
C GLU A 162 2.10 -7.56 -7.33
N VAL A 163 2.15 -6.78 -6.27
CA VAL A 163 1.05 -6.54 -5.34
C VAL A 163 0.83 -5.04 -5.37
N SER A 164 -0.26 -4.60 -5.97
CA SER A 164 -0.61 -3.19 -6.14
C SER A 164 -1.88 -2.86 -5.38
N THR A 165 -2.07 -1.57 -5.12
CA THR A 165 -3.27 -1.03 -4.49
C THR A 165 -3.97 -0.13 -5.49
N GLU A 166 -5.26 -0.41 -5.75
CA GLU A 166 -6.09 0.39 -6.63
C GLU A 166 -6.96 1.35 -5.82
N VAL A 167 -6.88 2.64 -6.16
CA VAL A 167 -7.63 3.70 -5.50
C VAL A 167 -8.46 4.45 -6.52
N PHE A 168 -9.78 4.34 -6.40
CA PHE A 168 -10.71 5.06 -7.27
C PHE A 168 -10.95 6.51 -6.83
N GLY A 169 -11.04 6.77 -5.52
CA GLY A 169 -11.29 8.10 -4.98
C GLY A 169 -11.37 8.12 -3.46
N PHE A 170 -11.51 9.32 -2.91
CA PHE A 170 -11.68 9.57 -1.49
C PHE A 170 -12.95 10.37 -1.26
N PHE A 171 -13.65 10.04 -0.17
CA PHE A 171 -14.89 10.71 0.21
C PHE A 171 -14.86 11.02 1.71
N ASP A 172 -15.32 12.22 2.07
CA ASP A 172 -15.64 12.53 3.46
C ASP A 172 -17.04 12.01 3.76
N TYR A 173 -17.11 10.93 4.55
CA TYR A 173 -18.36 10.27 4.88
C TYR A 173 -19.31 11.18 5.67
N SER A 174 -18.79 12.09 6.48
CA SER A 174 -19.61 13.03 7.24
C SER A 174 -20.36 14.02 6.34
N MET A 175 -19.80 14.34 5.19
CA MET A 175 -20.41 15.22 4.19
C MET A 175 -21.48 14.49 3.35
N MET A 176 -21.42 13.17 3.26
CA MET A 176 -22.42 12.38 2.51
C MET A 176 -23.71 12.16 3.28
N GLN A 177 -23.72 12.39 4.60
CA GLN A 177 -24.88 12.21 5.46
C GLN A 177 -25.63 13.51 5.78
N ALA A 178 -25.29 14.60 5.10
CA ALA A 178 -25.80 15.95 5.41
C ALA A 178 -27.15 16.28 4.71
N ASP A 179 -27.90 15.28 4.18
CA ASP A 179 -29.25 15.47 3.60
C ASP A 179 -30.35 14.86 4.45
#